data_721c6dc68e5611343f233709d95027a1
#
_entry.id   721c6dc68e5611343f233709d95027a1
#
_cell.length_a   1.000
_cell.length_b   1.000
_cell.length_c   1.000
_cell.angle_alpha   90.00
_cell.angle_beta   90.00
_cell.angle_gamma   90.00
#
_symmetry.space_group_name_H-M   'P 1'
#
loop_
_entity.id
_entity.type
_entity.pdbx_description
1 polymer ?
#
loop_
_entity_poly.entity_id
_entity_poly.type
_entity_poly.pdbx_seq_one_letter_code
_entity_poly.pdbx_strand_id
1 'polypeptide(L)'
;DVLIKPVEGASWGLNKDVECVVTRIVQSKGGTELEEGEYALSGNGTGAEFLNQMNVGDKVKINTKLTTRTDNLIPIAEQMLTGNALVMREGKLTPRNENEAYNSQTYSRSGIGMSQDGKTLYLIVIDYKSSTSVGTNTATMCYILKQAGAWNVANMDAGGSAQMMLRGKLVNNPADGKERPVSNGFMIFTNAPEDNTLNSLAFDNYNLEVPSY
;
A
#
# COMPACT_ATOMS: atom_id res chain seq x y z
N ASP A 1 -3.25 7.03 23.20
CA ASP A 1 -2.85 7.98 22.16
C ASP A 1 -2.37 9.28 22.77
N VAL A 2 -1.24 9.78 22.31
CA VAL A 2 -0.73 11.12 22.64
C VAL A 2 -0.85 11.97 21.38
N LEU A 3 -1.64 13.03 21.45
CA LEU A 3 -1.92 13.91 20.33
C LEU A 3 -0.89 15.04 20.35
N ILE A 4 -0.34 15.33 19.17
CA ILE A 4 0.72 16.32 19.00
C ILE A 4 0.38 17.27 17.85
N LYS A 5 0.87 18.50 17.96
CA LYS A 5 0.86 19.47 16.85
C LYS A 5 2.29 19.94 16.59
N PRO A 6 2.72 20.08 15.33
CA PRO A 6 3.98 20.77 15.03
C PRO A 6 3.96 22.19 15.59
N VAL A 7 5.13 22.65 16.10
CA VAL A 7 5.28 24.03 16.51
C VAL A 7 5.20 24.96 15.30
N GLU A 8 4.90 26.23 15.54
CA GLU A 8 4.79 27.23 14.47
C GLU A 8 6.06 27.24 13.58
N GLY A 9 5.86 27.21 12.28
CA GLY A 9 6.93 27.15 11.28
C GLY A 9 7.55 25.76 11.04
N ALA A 10 7.23 24.76 11.85
CA ALA A 10 7.66 23.39 11.61
C ALA A 10 6.81 22.73 10.51
N SER A 11 7.45 21.96 9.65
CA SER A 11 6.76 21.21 8.58
C SER A 11 7.29 19.78 8.52
N TRP A 12 6.39 18.85 8.23
CA TRP A 12 6.75 17.44 8.05
C TRP A 12 7.73 17.25 6.89
N GLY A 13 8.56 16.23 7.00
CA GLY A 13 9.48 15.84 5.93
C GLY A 13 10.32 14.63 6.34
N LEU A 14 10.92 14.00 5.34
CA LEU A 14 11.84 12.89 5.57
C LEU A 14 13.19 13.37 6.08
N ASN A 15 13.82 12.56 6.93
CA ASN A 15 15.19 12.73 7.41
C ASN A 15 15.45 14.08 8.12
N LYS A 16 14.42 14.70 8.64
CA LYS A 16 14.54 15.90 9.46
C LYS A 16 13.76 15.77 10.76
N ASP A 17 14.20 16.52 11.75
CA ASP A 17 13.51 16.65 13.02
C ASP A 17 12.34 17.63 12.88
N VAL A 18 11.18 17.21 13.37
CA VAL A 18 9.99 18.06 13.48
C VAL A 18 9.68 18.24 14.95
N GLU A 19 9.80 19.45 15.44
CA GLU A 19 9.40 19.77 16.81
C GLU A 19 7.88 19.86 16.90
N CYS A 20 7.33 19.17 17.90
CA CYS A 20 5.90 19.12 18.18
C CYS A 20 5.67 19.40 19.66
N VAL A 21 4.45 19.80 20.00
CA VAL A 21 3.98 19.90 21.36
C VAL A 21 2.83 18.92 21.59
N VAL A 22 2.82 18.28 22.74
CA VAL A 22 1.71 17.41 23.16
C VAL A 22 0.50 18.30 23.49
N THR A 23 -0.61 18.10 22.77
CA THR A 23 -1.83 18.88 22.91
C THR A 23 -2.84 18.23 23.83
N ARG A 24 -2.97 16.91 23.78
CA ARG A 24 -3.85 16.13 24.65
C ARG A 24 -3.45 14.67 24.70
N ILE A 25 -3.89 13.97 25.74
CA ILE A 25 -3.65 12.55 25.97
C ILE A 25 -5.00 11.85 26.06
N VAL A 26 -5.20 10.80 25.27
CA VAL A 26 -6.46 10.05 25.22
C VAL A 26 -6.19 8.58 25.51
N GLN A 27 -6.78 8.09 26.57
CA GLN A 27 -6.81 6.65 26.87
C GLN A 27 -7.93 6.04 26.01
N SER A 28 -7.55 5.45 24.88
CA SER A 28 -8.51 4.87 23.95
C SER A 28 -8.10 3.49 23.47
N LYS A 29 -9.04 2.77 22.88
CA LYS A 29 -8.79 1.49 22.20
C LYS A 29 -8.58 1.66 20.70
N GLY A 30 -8.26 2.85 20.26
CA GLY A 30 -8.21 3.28 18.87
C GLY A 30 -9.41 4.14 18.47
N GLY A 31 -9.37 4.71 17.26
CA GLY A 31 -10.44 5.56 16.74
C GLY A 31 -10.50 6.96 17.37
N THR A 32 -9.40 7.47 17.92
CA THR A 32 -9.32 8.84 18.43
C THR A 32 -9.53 9.85 17.30
N GLU A 33 -10.55 10.70 17.43
CA GLU A 33 -10.76 11.81 16.49
C GLU A 33 -9.64 12.84 16.62
N LEU A 34 -9.08 13.26 15.48
CA LEU A 34 -8.04 14.27 15.42
C LEU A 34 -8.67 15.63 15.07
N GLU A 35 -8.20 16.68 15.73
CA GLU A 35 -8.48 18.04 15.32
C GLU A 35 -7.60 18.46 14.14
N GLU A 36 -7.93 19.56 13.50
CA GLU A 36 -7.11 20.10 12.41
C GLU A 36 -5.67 20.35 12.86
N GLY A 37 -4.72 19.81 12.09
CA GLY A 37 -3.31 19.89 12.37
C GLY A 37 -2.80 18.99 13.50
N GLU A 38 -3.65 18.13 14.09
CA GLU A 38 -3.22 17.13 15.05
C GLU A 38 -2.71 15.85 14.36
N TYR A 39 -1.79 15.21 15.05
CA TYR A 39 -1.26 13.88 14.74
C TYR A 39 -1.27 13.03 15.99
N ALA A 40 -1.42 11.73 15.85
CA ALA A 40 -1.44 10.81 16.98
C ALA A 40 -0.18 9.96 17.06
N LEU A 41 0.45 9.93 18.21
CA LEU A 41 1.39 8.89 18.61
C LEU A 41 0.58 7.80 19.31
N SER A 42 0.42 6.67 18.65
CA SER A 42 -0.37 5.55 19.16
C SER A 42 0.55 4.43 19.61
N GLY A 43 0.36 3.93 20.80
CA GLY A 43 1.19 2.88 21.38
C GLY A 43 0.36 1.75 21.99
N ASN A 44 0.93 0.54 21.95
CA ASN A 44 0.42 -0.64 22.63
C ASN A 44 1.60 -1.33 23.33
N GLY A 45 1.33 -2.04 24.46
CA GLY A 45 2.38 -2.67 25.26
C GLY A 45 3.43 -1.67 25.71
N THR A 46 4.69 -1.96 25.47
CA THR A 46 5.83 -1.09 25.81
C THR A 46 5.78 0.29 25.15
N GLY A 47 5.17 0.40 23.96
CA GLY A 47 4.92 1.69 23.31
C GLY A 47 3.93 2.54 24.11
N ALA A 48 2.87 1.93 24.67
CA ALA A 48 1.95 2.64 25.53
C ALA A 48 2.62 3.08 26.84
N GLU A 49 3.45 2.22 27.43
CA GLU A 49 4.22 2.55 28.65
C GLU A 49 5.13 3.76 28.44
N PHE A 50 5.78 3.84 27.26
CA PHE A 50 6.59 4.99 26.89
C PHE A 50 5.75 6.26 26.73
N LEU A 51 4.64 6.18 26.00
CA LEU A 51 3.77 7.33 25.76
C LEU A 51 3.08 7.84 27.03
N ASN A 52 2.79 6.95 28.00
CA ASN A 52 2.18 7.32 29.28
C ASN A 52 3.09 8.18 30.18
N GLN A 53 4.36 8.33 29.83
CA GLN A 53 5.28 9.23 30.55
C GLN A 53 5.19 10.69 30.10
N MET A 54 4.48 10.95 29.00
CA MET A 54 4.33 12.29 28.44
C MET A 54 3.20 13.05 29.13
N ASN A 55 3.32 14.36 29.16
CA ASN A 55 2.34 15.29 29.69
C ASN A 55 1.94 16.31 28.62
N VAL A 56 0.71 16.84 28.74
CA VAL A 56 0.27 17.95 27.89
C VAL A 56 1.22 19.14 28.08
N GLY A 57 1.67 19.70 26.96
CA GLY A 57 2.66 20.77 26.92
C GLY A 57 4.10 20.30 26.73
N ASP A 58 4.38 19.01 26.85
CA ASP A 58 5.72 18.47 26.58
C ASP A 58 6.10 18.71 25.13
N LYS A 59 7.38 19.05 24.93
CA LYS A 59 7.97 19.15 23.60
C LYS A 59 8.54 17.80 23.18
N VAL A 60 8.13 17.34 22.03
CA VAL A 60 8.62 16.10 21.44
C VAL A 60 9.22 16.37 20.07
N LYS A 61 10.22 15.60 19.71
CA LYS A 61 10.88 15.68 18.43
C LYS A 61 10.62 14.41 17.65
N ILE A 62 10.01 14.55 16.49
CA ILE A 62 9.69 13.43 15.60
C ILE A 62 10.66 13.46 14.43
N ASN A 63 11.33 12.34 14.20
CA ASN A 63 12.19 12.15 13.05
C ASN A 63 11.72 10.94 12.24
N THR A 64 11.25 11.18 11.03
CA THR A 64 10.85 10.10 10.11
C THR A 64 11.99 9.80 9.16
N LYS A 65 12.55 8.60 9.30
CA LYS A 65 13.62 8.10 8.42
C LYS A 65 13.06 7.04 7.49
N LEU A 66 13.40 7.14 6.22
CA LEU A 66 13.14 6.11 5.24
C LEU A 66 14.48 5.52 4.80
N THR A 67 14.67 4.22 5.02
CA THR A 67 15.90 3.52 4.67
C THR A 67 15.61 2.32 3.77
N THR A 68 16.59 1.94 2.99
CA THR A 68 16.61 0.64 2.35
C THR A 68 16.85 -0.47 3.39
N ARG A 69 16.76 -1.74 2.98
CA ARG A 69 17.12 -2.87 3.85
C ARG A 69 18.59 -2.89 4.29
N THR A 70 19.44 -2.15 3.61
CA THR A 70 20.89 -2.00 3.89
C THR A 70 21.20 -0.67 4.59
N ASP A 71 20.20 -0.10 5.26
CA ASP A 71 20.28 1.14 6.04
C ASP A 71 20.74 2.39 5.27
N ASN A 72 20.73 2.33 3.93
CA ASN A 72 20.97 3.53 3.13
C ASN A 72 19.74 4.44 3.20
N LEU A 73 19.95 5.71 3.55
CA LEU A 73 18.87 6.70 3.56
C LEU A 73 18.30 6.91 2.15
N ILE A 74 16.98 6.94 2.06
CA ILE A 74 16.27 7.38 0.87
C ILE A 74 16.00 8.87 1.04
N PRO A 75 16.64 9.73 0.24
CA PRO A 75 16.64 11.17 0.51
C PRO A 75 15.30 11.84 0.18
N ILE A 76 14.57 11.30 -0.79
CA ILE A 76 13.30 11.88 -1.28
C ILE A 76 12.29 10.76 -1.46
N ALA A 77 11.10 10.93 -0.91
CA ALA A 77 9.90 10.19 -1.27
C ALA A 77 8.70 11.14 -1.16
N GLU A 78 8.06 11.41 -2.26
CA GLU A 78 6.87 12.28 -2.31
C GLU A 78 5.62 11.49 -1.93
N GLN A 79 5.56 10.23 -2.35
CA GLN A 79 4.47 9.31 -2.05
C GLN A 79 5.02 7.97 -1.58
N MET A 80 4.34 7.37 -0.63
CA MET A 80 4.70 6.06 -0.10
C MET A 80 3.45 5.26 0.22
N LEU A 81 3.43 4.02 -0.24
CA LEU A 81 2.40 3.05 0.08
C LEU A 81 3.06 1.74 0.50
N THR A 82 2.55 1.13 1.55
CA THR A 82 3.02 -0.18 2.00
C THR A 82 2.26 -1.29 1.28
N GLY A 83 3.00 -2.28 0.79
CA GLY A 83 2.46 -3.53 0.30
C GLY A 83 2.85 -4.70 1.22
N ASN A 84 2.24 -5.85 1.00
CA ASN A 84 2.60 -7.07 1.71
C ASN A 84 4.05 -7.49 1.41
N ALA A 85 4.43 -7.52 0.13
CA ALA A 85 5.78 -7.89 -0.30
C ALA A 85 6.12 -7.38 -1.70
N LEU A 86 7.40 -7.16 -1.95
CA LEU A 86 7.96 -7.12 -3.30
C LEU A 86 8.11 -8.58 -3.76
N VAL A 87 7.23 -9.04 -4.64
CA VAL A 87 7.13 -10.43 -5.06
C VAL A 87 7.83 -10.71 -6.39
N MET A 88 8.10 -9.68 -7.19
CA MET A 88 8.97 -9.75 -8.37
C MET A 88 9.93 -8.57 -8.39
N ARG A 89 11.20 -8.84 -8.65
CA ARG A 89 12.26 -7.86 -8.83
C ARG A 89 13.05 -8.19 -10.09
N GLU A 90 13.29 -7.20 -10.93
CA GLU A 90 14.10 -7.36 -12.15
C GLU A 90 13.61 -8.52 -13.02
N GLY A 91 12.28 -8.65 -13.14
CA GLY A 91 11.63 -9.69 -13.92
C GLY A 91 11.73 -11.11 -13.35
N LYS A 92 12.21 -11.28 -12.10
CA LYS A 92 12.34 -12.58 -11.42
C LYS A 92 11.54 -12.58 -10.12
N LEU A 93 10.91 -13.72 -9.81
CA LEU A 93 10.25 -13.90 -8.51
C LEU A 93 11.26 -13.76 -7.37
N THR A 94 10.83 -13.15 -6.27
CA THR A 94 11.65 -13.01 -5.07
C THR A 94 11.46 -14.22 -4.15
N PRO A 95 12.41 -14.53 -3.25
CA PRO A 95 12.24 -15.60 -2.26
C PRO A 95 11.00 -15.43 -1.37
N ARG A 96 10.52 -14.22 -1.15
CA ARG A 96 9.28 -13.99 -0.39
C ARG A 96 8.05 -14.55 -1.09
N ASN A 97 8.05 -14.59 -2.42
CA ASN A 97 6.95 -15.21 -3.15
C ASN A 97 6.82 -16.71 -2.84
N GLU A 98 7.93 -17.39 -2.67
CA GLU A 98 7.96 -18.84 -2.45
C GLU A 98 7.78 -19.22 -0.98
N ASN A 99 8.38 -18.45 -0.08
CA ASN A 99 8.52 -18.81 1.34
C ASN A 99 7.36 -18.37 2.22
N GLU A 100 6.45 -17.53 1.72
CA GLU A 100 5.28 -17.10 2.47
C GLU A 100 4.04 -17.87 2.01
N ALA A 101 3.48 -18.71 2.89
CA ALA A 101 2.28 -19.50 2.62
C ALA A 101 1.12 -18.67 2.06
N TYR A 102 0.99 -17.42 2.55
CA TYR A 102 0.01 -16.47 2.03
C TYR A 102 0.19 -16.18 0.54
N ASN A 103 1.42 -16.10 0.05
CA ASN A 103 1.72 -15.79 -1.34
C ASN A 103 1.46 -16.97 -2.28
N SER A 104 1.60 -18.20 -1.80
CA SER A 104 1.33 -19.43 -2.57
C SER A 104 -0.16 -19.79 -2.66
N GLN A 105 -0.97 -19.27 -1.74
CA GLN A 105 -2.41 -19.59 -1.69
C GLN A 105 -3.19 -18.80 -2.76
N THR A 106 -4.30 -19.41 -3.20
CA THR A 106 -5.22 -18.79 -4.15
C THR A 106 -6.20 -17.87 -3.42
N TYR A 107 -6.12 -16.58 -3.72
CA TYR A 107 -7.00 -15.53 -3.22
C TYR A 107 -7.33 -14.52 -4.33
N SER A 108 -8.23 -13.56 -4.02
CA SER A 108 -8.20 -12.27 -4.73
C SER A 108 -6.86 -11.60 -4.49
N ARG A 109 -6.38 -10.89 -5.49
CA ARG A 109 -5.09 -10.20 -5.40
C ARG A 109 -5.23 -8.77 -5.88
N SER A 110 -4.46 -7.89 -5.26
CA SER A 110 -4.16 -6.59 -5.81
C SER A 110 -2.64 -6.42 -5.87
N GLY A 111 -2.17 -5.80 -6.92
CA GLY A 111 -0.74 -5.63 -7.14
C GLY A 111 -0.43 -4.36 -7.92
N ILE A 112 0.79 -3.88 -7.71
CA ILE A 112 1.37 -2.75 -8.43
C ILE A 112 2.63 -3.24 -9.12
N GLY A 113 2.68 -3.07 -10.44
CA GLY A 113 3.86 -3.34 -11.25
C GLY A 113 4.45 -2.05 -11.80
N MET A 114 5.74 -2.05 -12.09
CA MET A 114 6.44 -0.95 -12.73
C MET A 114 7.35 -1.49 -13.83
N SER A 115 7.36 -0.82 -14.99
CA SER A 115 8.28 -1.13 -16.10
C SER A 115 9.75 -0.92 -15.70
N GLN A 116 10.68 -1.49 -16.47
CA GLN A 116 12.11 -1.36 -16.22
C GLN A 116 12.60 0.09 -16.28
N ASP A 117 12.07 0.87 -17.21
CA ASP A 117 12.42 2.29 -17.37
C ASP A 117 11.70 3.23 -16.39
N GLY A 118 10.82 2.68 -15.52
CA GLY A 118 10.07 3.42 -14.52
C GLY A 118 8.95 4.32 -15.06
N LYS A 119 8.62 4.23 -16.36
CA LYS A 119 7.65 5.13 -17.00
C LYS A 119 6.23 4.60 -17.04
N THR A 120 6.06 3.30 -16.88
CA THR A 120 4.74 2.66 -16.92
C THR A 120 4.44 2.00 -15.59
N LEU A 121 3.28 2.35 -15.03
CA LEU A 121 2.74 1.73 -13.84
C LEU A 121 1.59 0.81 -14.23
N TYR A 122 1.59 -0.39 -13.68
CA TYR A 122 0.58 -1.40 -13.88
C TYR A 122 -0.18 -1.60 -12.58
N LEU A 123 -1.49 -1.49 -12.62
CA LEU A 123 -2.36 -1.80 -11.49
C LEU A 123 -3.21 -3.01 -11.86
N ILE A 124 -3.24 -4.00 -10.99
CA ILE A 124 -4.02 -5.22 -11.20
C ILE A 124 -4.87 -5.52 -9.98
N VAL A 125 -6.10 -5.94 -10.23
CA VAL A 125 -6.94 -6.62 -9.25
C VAL A 125 -7.47 -7.89 -9.89
N ILE A 126 -7.42 -9.00 -9.16
CA ILE A 126 -7.89 -10.32 -9.58
C ILE A 126 -8.94 -10.77 -8.57
N ASP A 127 -10.14 -11.01 -9.04
CA ASP A 127 -11.27 -11.46 -8.22
C ASP A 127 -11.07 -12.89 -7.70
N TYR A 128 -11.81 -13.26 -6.66
CA TYR A 128 -11.79 -14.59 -6.07
C TYR A 128 -13.21 -15.09 -5.81
N LYS A 129 -13.44 -16.38 -6.10
CA LYS A 129 -14.75 -17.02 -5.93
C LYS A 129 -15.90 -16.29 -6.64
N SER A 130 -15.61 -15.64 -7.75
CA SER A 130 -16.63 -15.09 -8.64
C SER A 130 -17.01 -16.10 -9.74
N SER A 131 -18.05 -15.81 -10.48
CA SER A 131 -18.46 -16.64 -11.62
C SER A 131 -17.43 -16.70 -12.75
N THR A 132 -16.50 -15.73 -12.77
CA THR A 132 -15.51 -15.54 -13.83
C THR A 132 -14.06 -15.68 -13.37
N SER A 133 -13.81 -15.80 -12.07
CA SER A 133 -12.46 -15.90 -11.52
C SER A 133 -12.41 -16.78 -10.27
N VAL A 134 -11.47 -17.70 -10.27
CA VAL A 134 -11.16 -18.56 -9.12
C VAL A 134 -10.12 -17.94 -8.18
N GLY A 135 -9.59 -16.77 -8.54
CA GLY A 135 -8.47 -16.16 -7.85
C GLY A 135 -7.11 -16.65 -8.34
N THR A 136 -6.04 -16.23 -7.68
CA THR A 136 -4.68 -16.61 -8.06
C THR A 136 -3.70 -16.52 -6.88
N ASN A 137 -2.53 -17.10 -7.05
CA ASN A 137 -1.36 -16.86 -6.21
C ASN A 137 -0.53 -15.66 -6.71
N THR A 138 0.46 -15.22 -5.95
CA THR A 138 1.28 -14.07 -6.34
C THR A 138 2.21 -14.37 -7.50
N ALA A 139 2.65 -15.60 -7.69
CA ALA A 139 3.51 -15.98 -8.81
C ALA A 139 2.78 -15.79 -10.15
N THR A 140 1.54 -16.27 -10.25
CA THR A 140 0.71 -16.09 -11.44
C THR A 140 0.37 -14.63 -11.68
N MET A 141 0.06 -13.84 -10.62
CA MET A 141 -0.13 -12.41 -10.73
C MET A 141 1.12 -11.71 -11.29
N CYS A 142 2.31 -12.07 -10.80
CA CYS A 142 3.58 -11.57 -11.33
C CYS A 142 3.78 -11.93 -12.80
N TYR A 143 3.42 -13.15 -13.18
CA TYR A 143 3.52 -13.58 -14.56
C TYR A 143 2.64 -12.73 -15.49
N ILE A 144 1.37 -12.51 -15.11
CA ILE A 144 0.44 -11.66 -15.87
C ILE A 144 1.02 -10.25 -16.02
N LEU A 145 1.49 -9.65 -14.93
CA LEU A 145 2.07 -8.31 -14.96
C LEU A 145 3.37 -8.25 -15.78
N LYS A 146 4.18 -9.29 -15.73
CA LYS A 146 5.40 -9.39 -16.54
C LYS A 146 5.08 -9.44 -18.03
N GLN A 147 4.05 -10.19 -18.43
CA GLN A 147 3.58 -10.21 -19.82
C GLN A 147 3.10 -8.84 -20.28
N ALA A 148 2.51 -8.05 -19.39
CA ALA A 148 2.13 -6.66 -19.66
C ALA A 148 3.34 -5.70 -19.74
N GLY A 149 4.54 -6.13 -19.30
CA GLY A 149 5.76 -5.32 -19.33
C GLY A 149 6.29 -4.89 -17.97
N ALA A 150 5.71 -5.38 -16.86
CA ALA A 150 6.22 -5.07 -15.54
C ALA A 150 7.58 -5.74 -15.29
N TRP A 151 8.48 -5.00 -14.68
CA TRP A 151 9.82 -5.42 -14.28
C TRP A 151 9.93 -5.70 -12.78
N ASN A 152 9.26 -4.87 -11.99
CA ASN A 152 9.10 -5.06 -10.55
C ASN A 152 7.62 -5.15 -10.20
N VAL A 153 7.25 -5.98 -9.22
CA VAL A 153 5.87 -6.12 -8.75
C VAL A 153 5.83 -6.20 -7.24
N ALA A 154 5.02 -5.35 -6.64
CA ALA A 154 4.63 -5.41 -5.25
C ALA A 154 3.23 -6.02 -5.11
N ASN A 155 3.10 -7.04 -4.24
CA ASN A 155 1.80 -7.55 -3.82
C ASN A 155 1.24 -6.63 -2.74
N MET A 156 0.00 -6.21 -2.95
CA MET A 156 -0.74 -5.39 -2.01
C MET A 156 -1.62 -6.28 -1.12
N ASP A 157 -2.60 -5.72 -0.44
CA ASP A 157 -3.54 -6.50 0.35
C ASP A 157 -4.45 -7.34 -0.54
N ALA A 158 -5.05 -8.38 0.02
CA ALA A 158 -5.86 -9.36 -0.69
C ALA A 158 -7.24 -9.53 -0.02
N GLY A 159 -7.99 -10.53 -0.45
CA GLY A 159 -9.33 -10.77 0.10
C GLY A 159 -10.29 -9.63 -0.26
N GLY A 160 -11.12 -9.23 0.69
CA GLY A 160 -12.07 -8.13 0.49
C GLY A 160 -11.43 -6.76 0.31
N SER A 161 -10.14 -6.60 0.64
CA SER A 161 -9.38 -5.36 0.43
C SER A 161 -8.91 -5.19 -1.02
N ALA A 162 -8.95 -6.26 -1.84
CA ALA A 162 -8.60 -6.19 -3.25
C ALA A 162 -9.74 -5.54 -4.05
N GLN A 163 -9.66 -4.24 -4.23
CA GLN A 163 -10.70 -3.41 -4.84
C GLN A 163 -10.10 -2.45 -5.86
N MET A 164 -10.81 -2.21 -6.95
CA MET A 164 -10.45 -1.24 -7.96
C MET A 164 -11.63 -0.33 -8.27
N MET A 165 -11.40 0.95 -8.15
CA MET A 165 -12.37 1.99 -8.49
C MET A 165 -11.93 2.69 -9.78
N LEU A 166 -12.85 2.87 -10.70
CA LEU A 166 -12.63 3.67 -11.89
C LEU A 166 -13.71 4.75 -11.96
N ARG A 167 -13.31 6.00 -11.95
CA ARG A 167 -14.24 7.16 -11.98
C ARG A 167 -15.37 7.04 -10.94
N GLY A 168 -15.00 6.66 -9.70
CA GLY A 168 -15.95 6.54 -8.60
C GLY A 168 -16.84 5.29 -8.64
N LYS A 169 -16.61 4.37 -9.56
CA LYS A 169 -17.35 3.09 -9.65
C LYS A 169 -16.45 1.92 -9.36
N LEU A 170 -16.90 1.02 -8.51
CA LEU A 170 -16.25 -0.26 -8.29
C LEU A 170 -16.33 -1.11 -9.57
N VAL A 171 -15.16 -1.56 -10.07
CA VAL A 171 -15.07 -2.27 -11.36
C VAL A 171 -14.70 -3.75 -11.24
N ASN A 172 -14.49 -4.23 -10.02
CA ASN A 172 -14.24 -5.64 -9.72
C ASN A 172 -15.30 -6.19 -8.75
N ASN A 173 -15.27 -7.49 -8.45
CA ASN A 173 -16.13 -8.15 -7.49
C ASN A 173 -15.33 -8.47 -6.21
N PRO A 174 -15.38 -7.65 -5.18
CA PRO A 174 -14.64 -7.89 -3.94
C PRO A 174 -15.04 -9.23 -3.32
N ALA A 175 -14.08 -9.92 -2.71
CA ALA A 175 -14.32 -11.23 -2.09
C ALA A 175 -15.37 -11.21 -0.97
N ASP A 176 -15.65 -10.04 -0.38
CA ASP A 176 -16.69 -9.83 0.63
C ASP A 176 -18.09 -9.60 0.02
N GLY A 177 -18.20 -9.59 -1.30
CA GLY A 177 -19.46 -9.28 -2.01
C GLY A 177 -19.88 -7.81 -1.94
N LYS A 178 -19.08 -6.96 -1.34
CA LYS A 178 -19.30 -5.51 -1.22
C LYS A 178 -17.99 -4.78 -1.01
N GLU A 179 -18.01 -3.47 -1.19
CA GLU A 179 -16.88 -2.61 -0.87
C GLU A 179 -16.53 -2.69 0.62
N ARG A 180 -15.24 -2.81 0.91
CA ARG A 180 -14.67 -2.81 2.26
C ARG A 180 -13.96 -1.50 2.52
N PRO A 181 -14.18 -0.84 3.67
CA PRO A 181 -13.32 0.25 4.12
C PRO A 181 -11.87 -0.23 4.28
N VAL A 182 -10.93 0.50 3.72
CA VAL A 182 -9.49 0.27 3.82
C VAL A 182 -8.81 1.52 4.37
N SER A 183 -7.69 1.35 5.08
CA SER A 183 -7.00 2.48 5.74
C SER A 183 -6.32 3.42 4.74
N ASN A 184 -5.92 2.93 3.59
CA ASN A 184 -5.31 3.70 2.51
C ASN A 184 -5.50 3.00 1.17
N GLY A 185 -5.19 3.70 0.09
CA GLY A 185 -5.25 3.17 -1.26
C GLY A 185 -4.34 3.95 -2.20
N PHE A 186 -4.07 3.38 -3.36
CA PHE A 186 -3.37 4.06 -4.44
C PHE A 186 -4.39 4.79 -5.31
N MET A 187 -4.21 6.09 -5.50
CA MET A 187 -5.11 6.92 -6.31
C MET A 187 -4.34 7.59 -7.44
N ILE A 188 -4.93 7.57 -8.64
CA ILE A 188 -4.42 8.29 -9.80
C ILE A 188 -5.38 9.43 -10.13
N PHE A 189 -4.85 10.63 -10.18
CA PHE A 189 -5.55 11.82 -10.65
C PHE A 189 -4.97 12.22 -12.01
N THR A 190 -5.83 12.60 -12.93
CA THR A 190 -5.43 13.06 -14.27
C THR A 190 -6.24 14.26 -14.69
N ASN A 191 -5.57 15.22 -15.33
CA ASN A 191 -6.22 16.35 -16.03
C ASN A 191 -6.32 16.09 -17.55
N ALA A 192 -5.94 14.89 -18.01
CA ALA A 192 -6.13 14.54 -19.40
C ALA A 192 -7.62 14.65 -19.77
N PRO A 193 -7.94 15.11 -21.00
CA PRO A 193 -9.31 15.08 -21.50
C PRO A 193 -9.90 13.68 -21.35
N GLU A 194 -11.18 13.60 -21.08
CA GLU A 194 -11.85 12.30 -21.04
C GLU A 194 -11.75 11.63 -22.39
N ASP A 195 -10.87 10.62 -22.49
CA ASP A 195 -10.87 9.70 -23.59
C ASP A 195 -11.71 8.48 -23.20
N ASN A 196 -12.85 8.32 -23.84
CA ASN A 196 -13.75 7.20 -23.62
C ASN A 196 -13.35 5.95 -24.44
N THR A 197 -12.28 6.00 -25.19
CA THR A 197 -11.69 4.82 -25.81
C THR A 197 -11.01 4.00 -24.72
N LEU A 198 -11.75 3.03 -24.17
CA LEU A 198 -11.15 1.92 -23.46
C LEU A 198 -10.32 1.15 -24.49
N ASN A 199 -9.02 1.39 -24.51
CA ASN A 199 -8.11 0.42 -25.08
C ASN A 199 -8.17 -0.83 -24.20
N SER A 200 -9.14 -1.68 -24.46
CA SER A 200 -9.11 -3.02 -23.95
C SER A 200 -7.86 -3.66 -24.57
N LEU A 201 -6.85 -3.90 -23.77
CA LEU A 201 -5.85 -4.91 -24.09
C LEU A 201 -6.63 -6.22 -24.10
N ALA A 202 -7.14 -6.59 -25.27
CA ALA A 202 -7.61 -7.92 -25.52
C ALA A 202 -6.39 -8.81 -25.39
N PHE A 203 -6.29 -9.53 -24.30
CA PHE A 203 -5.34 -10.63 -24.14
C PHE A 203 -5.86 -11.81 -24.98
N ASP A 204 -5.81 -11.66 -26.30
CA ASP A 204 -6.12 -12.76 -27.22
C ASP A 204 -5.01 -13.81 -27.10
N ASN A 205 -5.38 -14.98 -26.56
CA ASN A 205 -4.59 -16.22 -26.56
C ASN A 205 -3.26 -16.18 -25.79
N TYR A 206 -3.28 -15.85 -24.50
CA TYR A 206 -2.18 -16.26 -23.62
C TYR A 206 -2.32 -17.74 -23.25
N ASN A 207 -1.55 -18.59 -23.91
CA ASN A 207 -1.16 -19.87 -23.33
C ASN A 207 -0.30 -19.55 -22.10
N LEU A 208 -0.94 -19.48 -20.94
CA LEU A 208 -0.29 -19.40 -19.64
C LEU A 208 0.33 -20.78 -19.37
N GLU A 209 1.53 -21.01 -19.88
CA GLU A 209 2.38 -22.05 -19.32
C GLU A 209 2.75 -21.63 -17.91
N VAL A 210 1.94 -22.05 -16.96
CA VAL A 210 2.29 -21.97 -15.54
C VAL A 210 3.44 -22.94 -15.35
N PRO A 211 4.64 -22.50 -14.91
CA PRO A 211 5.72 -23.42 -14.60
C PRO A 211 5.18 -24.46 -13.62
N SER A 212 5.21 -25.74 -14.00
CA SER A 212 5.00 -26.83 -13.06
C SER A 212 6.17 -26.85 -12.09
N TYR A 213 5.90 -26.60 -10.82
CA TYR A 213 6.87 -26.78 -9.73
C TYR A 213 6.97 -28.26 -9.37
#